data_f7cc98d3aab2613fb42d74c92e379771
#
_entry.id   f7cc98d3aab2613fb42d74c92e379771
#
_cell.length_a   1.000
_cell.length_b   1.000
_cell.length_c   1.000
_cell.angle_alpha   90.00
_cell.angle_beta   90.00
_cell.angle_gamma   90.00
#
_symmetry.space_group_name_H-M   'P 1'
#
loop_
_entity.id
_entity.type
_entity.pdbx_description
1 polymer ?
#
loop_
_entity_poly.entity_id
_entity_poly.type
_entity_poly.pdbx_seq_one_letter_code
_entity_poly.pdbx_strand_id
1 'polypeptide(L)'
;MCIRDSIWNGTNPKFSWTIDGQEVGTELSYTYTPTETGIKKIVFTVTDTTDEPEMTLSKCITRTNETRATLEFTVECHSEEESHRRPASGASSATWDRVYEYTPAPGQFINELVSGGFTGTETSPEAAVAYAEERMKKNTWVSLGGWGGYIVVGFDHSIDNSSSGYKGGYNFSITGNAFKGSSEPGIVYVMQDTNGNTLPDDEWYELKGSEYGKEETVQDYAVTYYRPTYSGADVQWKDNQGVKGKIDYLKQYHDQPSYYPAWIGTDSYTLYGPCLKSRTYDQSGNGSYWVNGEYDWGYADNFGNDRLSEDDNAAAGAMKVYFKISNAVDKNGQPANLKYIDFIRVQTGVNAKAGWLGENSTEVFGFTDENINQGK
;
A
#
# COMPACT_ATOMS: atom_id res chain seq x y z
N MET A 1 26.62 11.81 10.87
CA MET A 1 26.87 13.00 10.03
C MET A 1 28.09 13.74 10.58
N CYS A 2 29.14 13.92 9.81
CA CYS A 2 30.32 14.67 10.20
C CYS A 2 30.26 16.03 9.51
N ILE A 3 30.01 17.11 10.28
CA ILE A 3 29.97 18.46 9.74
C ILE A 3 31.34 19.09 9.97
N ARG A 4 32.01 19.44 8.90
CA ARG A 4 33.27 20.12 8.88
C ARG A 4 33.11 21.38 8.04
N ASP A 5 32.91 22.52 8.69
CA ASP A 5 32.89 23.80 7.98
C ASP A 5 33.53 24.93 8.78
N SER A 6 34.11 25.79 8.03
CA SER A 6 34.67 27.11 8.22
C SER A 6 36.17 27.20 8.51
N ILE A 7 36.81 28.07 7.72
CA ILE A 7 38.16 28.55 7.96
C ILE A 7 38.08 29.60 9.09
N TRP A 8 38.45 29.17 10.29
CA TRP A 8 38.58 30.07 11.43
C TRP A 8 40.03 30.58 11.52
N ASN A 9 40.22 31.89 11.56
CA ASN A 9 41.53 32.52 11.64
C ASN A 9 41.82 33.14 13.03
N GLY A 10 41.05 32.79 14.05
CA GLY A 10 41.24 33.25 15.42
C GLY A 10 42.47 32.65 16.11
N THR A 11 42.95 33.33 17.17
CA THR A 11 44.18 32.98 17.87
C THR A 11 43.95 32.05 19.07
N ASN A 12 42.74 32.03 19.64
CA ASN A 12 42.40 31.18 20.80
C ASN A 12 40.93 30.76 20.74
N PRO A 13 40.49 29.98 19.71
CA PRO A 13 39.11 29.62 19.53
C PRO A 13 38.66 28.55 20.55
N LYS A 14 37.47 28.76 21.13
CA LYS A 14 36.74 27.79 21.90
C LYS A 14 35.51 27.38 21.11
N PHE A 15 35.19 26.09 21.11
CA PHE A 15 34.08 25.53 20.37
C PHE A 15 33.01 24.99 21.35
N SER A 16 31.77 25.05 20.98
CA SER A 16 30.66 24.44 21.71
C SER A 16 29.62 23.92 20.72
N TRP A 17 29.23 22.69 20.89
CA TRP A 17 28.13 22.05 20.21
C TRP A 17 26.99 21.85 21.18
N THR A 18 25.78 22.28 20.82
CA THR A 18 24.60 21.99 21.61
C THR A 18 23.56 21.28 20.75
N ILE A 19 22.83 20.32 21.37
CA ILE A 19 21.65 19.67 20.77
C ILE A 19 20.48 19.96 21.70
N ASP A 20 19.42 20.54 21.16
CA ASP A 20 18.24 20.99 21.90
C ASP A 20 18.60 21.84 23.14
N GLY A 21 19.69 22.64 23.02
CA GLY A 21 20.16 23.53 24.08
C GLY A 21 21.08 22.89 25.12
N GLN A 22 21.34 21.58 25.04
CA GLN A 22 22.29 20.88 25.90
C GLN A 22 23.67 20.80 25.22
N GLU A 23 24.75 21.17 25.94
CA GLU A 23 26.11 21.04 25.42
C GLU A 23 26.53 19.59 25.33
N VAL A 24 27.01 19.19 24.15
CA VAL A 24 27.38 17.81 23.81
C VAL A 24 28.83 17.65 23.37
N GLY A 25 29.53 18.76 23.08
CA GLY A 25 30.93 18.71 22.66
C GLY A 25 31.58 20.09 22.60
N THR A 26 32.91 20.11 22.77
CA THR A 26 33.74 21.36 22.78
C THR A 26 34.90 21.32 21.79
N GLU A 27 34.93 20.31 20.93
CA GLU A 27 35.95 20.19 19.89
C GLU A 27 35.48 20.82 18.56
N LEU A 28 36.40 21.08 17.64
CA LEU A 28 36.10 21.62 16.32
C LEU A 28 35.11 20.76 15.52
N SER A 29 35.10 19.44 15.74
CA SER A 29 34.20 18.50 15.10
C SER A 29 33.43 17.68 16.14
N TYR A 30 32.16 17.41 15.85
CA TYR A 30 31.32 16.55 16.67
C TYR A 30 30.58 15.55 15.80
N THR A 31 30.57 14.27 16.22
CA THR A 31 29.78 13.23 15.55
C THR A 31 28.53 12.96 16.36
N TYR A 32 27.38 13.25 15.79
CA TYR A 32 26.09 12.95 16.41
C TYR A 32 25.53 11.62 15.90
N THR A 33 25.23 10.72 16.85
CA THR A 33 24.48 9.48 16.59
C THR A 33 23.15 9.59 17.33
N PRO A 34 22.03 9.76 16.62
CA PRO A 34 20.72 9.87 17.26
C PRO A 34 20.34 8.54 17.94
N THR A 35 19.73 8.67 19.12
CA THR A 35 19.15 7.54 19.89
C THR A 35 17.64 7.58 19.94
N GLU A 36 17.04 8.66 19.42
CA GLU A 36 15.62 8.91 19.39
C GLU A 36 15.23 9.57 18.05
N THR A 37 14.05 9.27 17.55
CA THR A 37 13.47 9.90 16.35
C THR A 37 12.97 11.32 16.67
N GLY A 38 12.85 12.15 15.62
CA GLY A 38 12.29 13.49 15.71
C GLY A 38 13.26 14.57 15.26
N ILE A 39 12.81 15.82 15.33
CA ILE A 39 13.59 16.98 14.90
C ILE A 39 14.50 17.41 16.05
N LYS A 40 15.82 17.50 15.78
CA LYS A 40 16.84 17.96 16.72
C LYS A 40 17.41 19.30 16.23
N LYS A 41 17.45 20.31 17.11
CA LYS A 41 18.10 21.58 16.85
C LYS A 41 19.57 21.50 17.25
N ILE A 42 20.49 21.65 16.29
CA ILE A 42 21.93 21.64 16.53
C ILE A 42 22.47 23.06 16.39
N VAL A 43 23.29 23.47 17.36
CA VAL A 43 23.94 24.76 17.34
C VAL A 43 25.44 24.60 17.56
N PHE A 44 26.24 25.11 16.63
CA PHE A 44 27.66 25.19 16.75
C PHE A 44 28.06 26.64 17.02
N THR A 45 28.82 26.83 18.10
CA THR A 45 29.32 28.17 18.52
C THR A 45 30.82 28.15 18.52
N VAL A 46 31.43 29.20 17.96
CA VAL A 46 32.85 29.49 18.08
C VAL A 46 33.00 30.79 18.83
N THR A 47 33.80 30.81 19.86
CA THR A 47 34.16 32.02 20.64
C THR A 47 35.67 32.17 20.61
N ASP A 48 36.15 33.34 20.26
CA ASP A 48 37.56 33.66 20.30
C ASP A 48 37.80 34.86 21.23
N THR A 49 38.85 34.76 22.00
CA THR A 49 39.27 35.82 22.93
C THR A 49 40.66 36.30 22.54
N THR A 50 40.77 37.58 22.25
CA THR A 50 42.05 38.24 21.97
C THR A 50 42.35 39.23 23.10
N ASP A 51 43.55 39.13 23.64
CA ASP A 51 44.06 40.10 24.63
C ASP A 51 44.87 41.14 23.88
N GLU A 52 44.37 42.37 23.86
CA GLU A 52 45.07 43.51 23.28
C GLU A 52 45.64 44.44 24.39
N PRO A 53 46.90 44.79 24.31
CA PRO A 53 47.46 45.79 25.23
C PRO A 53 46.91 47.17 24.93
N GLU A 54 46.22 47.77 25.87
CA GLU A 54 45.76 49.15 25.78
C GLU A 54 46.73 50.08 26.59
N MET A 55 47.39 50.98 25.88
CA MET A 55 48.29 51.94 26.52
C MET A 55 47.50 53.20 26.90
N THR A 56 47.34 53.44 28.19
CA THR A 56 46.86 54.70 28.74
C THR A 56 48.03 55.56 29.17
N LEU A 57 47.84 56.85 29.33
CA LEU A 57 48.89 57.83 29.70
C LEU A 57 49.67 57.53 30.99
N SER A 58 49.23 56.54 31.77
CA SER A 58 49.81 56.20 33.04
C SER A 58 49.89 54.66 33.37
N LYS A 59 49.32 53.78 32.52
CA LYS A 59 49.25 52.37 32.80
C LYS A 59 48.95 51.52 31.54
N CYS A 60 49.64 50.42 31.39
CA CYS A 60 49.29 49.37 30.42
C CYS A 60 48.24 48.50 31.05
N ILE A 61 47.07 48.34 30.41
CA ILE A 61 46.03 47.44 30.81
C ILE A 61 45.78 46.49 29.64
N THR A 62 45.38 45.26 29.94
CA THR A 62 44.98 44.28 28.94
C THR A 62 43.46 44.37 28.77
N ARG A 63 43.00 44.53 27.53
CA ARG A 63 41.61 44.47 27.19
C ARG A 63 41.35 43.15 26.48
N THR A 64 40.43 42.36 27.01
CA THR A 64 39.99 41.11 26.40
C THR A 64 38.79 41.39 25.48
N ASN A 65 38.95 41.16 24.19
CA ASN A 65 37.88 41.27 23.23
C ASN A 65 37.38 39.86 22.93
N GLU A 66 36.06 39.66 23.00
CA GLU A 66 35.39 38.38 22.68
C GLU A 66 34.65 38.54 21.35
N THR A 67 34.94 37.63 20.41
CA THR A 67 34.22 37.49 19.14
C THR A 67 33.50 36.16 19.12
N ARG A 68 32.22 36.17 18.76
CA ARG A 68 31.38 34.96 18.72
C ARG A 68 30.72 34.80 17.37
N ALA A 69 30.76 33.58 16.82
CA ALA A 69 30.00 33.18 15.65
C ALA A 69 29.16 31.93 15.98
N THR A 70 27.96 31.84 15.43
CA THR A 70 27.04 30.73 15.70
C THR A 70 26.43 30.28 14.39
N LEU A 71 26.41 28.93 14.20
CA LEU A 71 25.69 28.25 13.13
C LEU A 71 24.59 27.40 13.73
N GLU A 72 23.35 27.59 13.27
CA GLU A 72 22.19 26.81 13.69
C GLU A 72 21.64 26.03 12.52
N PHE A 73 21.26 24.79 12.74
CA PHE A 73 20.55 23.95 11.76
C PHE A 73 19.72 22.90 12.48
N THR A 74 18.79 22.29 11.77
CA THR A 74 17.96 21.20 12.27
C THR A 74 18.31 19.90 11.55
N VAL A 75 18.25 18.79 12.28
CA VAL A 75 18.40 17.42 11.76
C VAL A 75 17.14 16.67 12.12
N GLU A 76 16.50 16.08 11.13
CA GLU A 76 15.40 15.13 11.33
C GLU A 76 16.01 13.73 11.48
N CYS A 77 15.73 13.09 12.62
CA CYS A 77 16.21 11.76 12.96
C CYS A 77 15.07 10.77 12.77
N HIS A 78 15.28 9.81 11.89
CA HIS A 78 14.33 8.74 11.60
C HIS A 78 14.79 7.41 12.22
N SER A 79 13.86 6.47 12.45
CA SER A 79 14.20 5.09 12.72
C SER A 79 14.86 4.46 11.47
N GLU A 80 15.52 3.31 11.64
CA GLU A 80 16.09 2.57 10.49
C GLU A 80 15.01 2.23 9.48
N GLU A 81 13.83 1.82 9.93
CA GLU A 81 12.65 1.54 9.09
C GLU A 81 12.16 2.79 8.33
N GLU A 82 12.11 3.96 8.99
CA GLU A 82 11.71 5.22 8.35
C GLU A 82 12.79 5.77 7.40
N SER A 83 14.03 5.30 7.49
CA SER A 83 15.12 5.72 6.60
C SER A 83 14.90 5.28 5.15
N HIS A 84 14.06 4.28 4.91
CA HIS A 84 13.73 3.74 3.59
C HIS A 84 12.52 4.41 2.94
N ARG A 85 11.85 5.36 3.65
CA ARG A 85 10.77 6.13 3.07
C ARG A 85 11.23 6.91 1.83
N ARG A 86 10.47 6.79 0.75
CA ARG A 86 10.68 7.48 -0.52
C ARG A 86 9.70 8.65 -0.63
N PRO A 87 10.07 9.88 -0.23
CA PRO A 87 9.14 11.02 -0.23
C PRO A 87 8.63 11.33 -1.63
N ALA A 88 7.35 11.66 -1.76
CA ALA A 88 6.81 12.18 -3.01
C ALA A 88 7.50 13.51 -3.38
N SER A 89 7.71 13.73 -4.66
CA SER A 89 8.31 14.92 -5.25
C SER A 89 7.35 15.58 -6.24
N GLY A 90 7.71 16.74 -6.77
CA GLY A 90 6.92 17.37 -7.84
C GLY A 90 6.86 16.56 -9.16
N ALA A 91 7.68 15.53 -9.30
CA ALA A 91 7.70 14.62 -10.44
C ALA A 91 6.93 13.31 -10.17
N SER A 92 6.56 13.02 -8.92
CA SER A 92 5.86 11.81 -8.54
C SER A 92 4.43 11.76 -9.12
N SER A 93 4.03 10.56 -9.55
CA SER A 93 2.69 10.31 -10.06
C SER A 93 1.74 9.99 -8.90
N ALA A 94 0.55 10.59 -8.89
CA ALA A 94 -0.49 10.19 -7.94
C ALA A 94 -1.01 8.75 -8.19
N THR A 95 -0.79 8.20 -9.38
CA THR A 95 -1.24 6.85 -9.73
C THR A 95 -0.12 5.83 -9.51
N TRP A 96 -0.51 4.59 -9.27
CA TRP A 96 0.40 3.45 -9.18
C TRP A 96 1.43 3.44 -10.33
N ASP A 97 2.60 2.87 -10.08
CA ASP A 97 3.72 2.82 -11.03
C ASP A 97 3.86 1.44 -11.69
N ARG A 98 3.77 0.37 -10.89
CA ARG A 98 4.10 -0.99 -11.30
C ARG A 98 3.20 -2.03 -10.66
N VAL A 99 2.93 -3.12 -11.40
CA VAL A 99 2.44 -4.39 -10.86
C VAL A 99 3.64 -5.27 -10.50
N TYR A 100 3.68 -5.75 -9.26
CA TYR A 100 4.74 -6.64 -8.77
C TYR A 100 4.33 -8.11 -8.83
N GLU A 101 3.06 -8.38 -8.60
CA GLU A 101 2.53 -9.73 -8.58
C GLU A 101 1.08 -9.75 -9.07
N TYR A 102 0.73 -10.78 -9.84
CA TYR A 102 -0.63 -11.06 -10.26
C TYR A 102 -0.88 -12.57 -10.20
N THR A 103 -1.57 -13.00 -9.15
CA THR A 103 -1.90 -14.40 -8.86
C THR A 103 -3.41 -14.55 -8.67
N PRO A 104 -4.19 -14.55 -9.76
CA PRO A 104 -5.63 -14.72 -9.66
C PRO A 104 -6.00 -16.13 -9.22
N ALA A 105 -7.18 -16.28 -8.58
CA ALA A 105 -7.85 -17.55 -8.49
C ALA A 105 -8.47 -17.94 -9.84
N PRO A 106 -8.82 -19.20 -10.06
CA PRO A 106 -9.58 -19.58 -11.24
C PRO A 106 -10.89 -18.78 -11.36
N GLY A 107 -11.24 -18.39 -12.59
CA GLY A 107 -12.41 -17.57 -12.82
C GLY A 107 -12.78 -17.43 -14.29
N GLN A 108 -14.01 -17.03 -14.54
CA GLN A 108 -14.58 -16.94 -15.87
C GLN A 108 -13.88 -15.91 -16.79
N PHE A 109 -13.27 -14.88 -16.20
CA PHE A 109 -12.50 -13.89 -16.95
C PHE A 109 -11.01 -14.24 -17.06
N ILE A 110 -10.55 -15.32 -16.41
CA ILE A 110 -9.16 -15.74 -16.47
C ILE A 110 -8.91 -16.54 -17.75
N ASN A 111 -7.82 -16.21 -18.48
CA ASN A 111 -7.50 -16.67 -19.83
C ASN A 111 -8.53 -16.27 -20.91
N GLU A 112 -9.50 -15.42 -20.58
CA GLU A 112 -10.58 -15.03 -21.46
C GLU A 112 -10.10 -13.91 -22.41
N LEU A 113 -10.27 -14.11 -23.73
CA LEU A 113 -9.70 -13.21 -24.74
C LEU A 113 -10.52 -11.95 -24.98
N VAL A 114 -11.84 -12.05 -24.88
CA VAL A 114 -12.75 -10.95 -25.26
C VAL A 114 -12.84 -9.92 -24.15
N SER A 115 -13.58 -10.23 -23.10
CA SER A 115 -13.78 -9.31 -21.98
C SER A 115 -12.60 -9.30 -21.00
N GLY A 116 -12.02 -10.46 -20.71
CA GLY A 116 -10.81 -10.62 -19.90
C GLY A 116 -9.60 -9.97 -20.54
N GLY A 117 -9.57 -9.92 -21.90
CA GLY A 117 -8.53 -9.23 -22.66
C GLY A 117 -7.16 -9.90 -22.64
N PHE A 118 -7.11 -11.19 -22.31
CA PHE A 118 -5.90 -12.01 -22.49
C PHE A 118 -5.60 -12.19 -23.98
N THR A 119 -4.37 -12.51 -24.32
CA THR A 119 -3.92 -12.73 -25.70
C THR A 119 -3.68 -14.22 -25.98
N GLY A 120 -3.64 -15.04 -24.93
CA GLY A 120 -3.26 -16.46 -24.99
C GLY A 120 -1.74 -16.68 -24.96
N THR A 121 -0.96 -15.62 -24.77
CA THR A 121 0.50 -15.68 -24.63
C THR A 121 0.98 -15.59 -23.18
N GLU A 122 0.07 -15.42 -22.24
CA GLU A 122 0.31 -15.31 -20.79
C GLU A 122 0.61 -16.72 -20.21
N THR A 123 1.82 -17.23 -20.46
CA THR A 123 2.26 -18.57 -20.07
C THR A 123 3.31 -18.59 -18.98
N SER A 124 3.70 -17.42 -18.46
CA SER A 124 4.59 -17.27 -17.30
C SER A 124 4.06 -16.21 -16.33
N PRO A 125 4.47 -16.22 -15.05
CA PRO A 125 4.09 -15.20 -14.08
C PRO A 125 4.43 -13.78 -14.55
N GLU A 126 5.57 -13.58 -15.19
CA GLU A 126 6.02 -12.27 -15.71
C GLU A 126 5.11 -11.78 -16.84
N ALA A 127 4.68 -12.68 -17.73
CA ALA A 127 3.75 -12.33 -18.80
C ALA A 127 2.35 -11.98 -18.24
N ALA A 128 1.91 -12.66 -17.18
CA ALA A 128 0.66 -12.35 -16.49
C ALA A 128 0.73 -11.00 -15.76
N VAL A 129 1.84 -10.67 -15.12
CA VAL A 129 2.09 -9.34 -14.53
C VAL A 129 2.06 -8.25 -15.60
N ALA A 130 2.74 -8.45 -16.73
CA ALA A 130 2.74 -7.51 -17.85
C ALA A 130 1.34 -7.30 -18.43
N TYR A 131 0.55 -8.36 -18.56
CA TYR A 131 -0.85 -8.28 -18.95
C TYR A 131 -1.65 -7.38 -17.99
N ALA A 132 -1.58 -7.64 -16.67
CA ALA A 132 -2.33 -6.88 -15.67
C ALA A 132 -1.92 -5.39 -15.69
N GLU A 133 -0.63 -5.11 -15.80
CA GLU A 133 -0.08 -3.76 -15.89
C GLU A 133 -0.58 -3.02 -17.15
N GLU A 134 -0.55 -3.67 -18.31
CA GLU A 134 -1.02 -3.09 -19.58
C GLU A 134 -2.52 -2.81 -19.55
N ARG A 135 -3.32 -3.69 -18.96
CA ARG A 135 -4.77 -3.51 -18.78
C ARG A 135 -5.08 -2.25 -17.96
N MET A 136 -4.47 -2.14 -16.77
CA MET A 136 -4.71 -0.99 -15.89
C MET A 136 -4.17 0.32 -16.49
N LYS A 137 -3.04 0.31 -17.20
CA LYS A 137 -2.54 1.49 -17.95
C LYS A 137 -3.52 1.98 -19.02
N LYS A 138 -4.36 1.11 -19.55
CA LYS A 138 -5.43 1.43 -20.49
C LYS A 138 -6.78 1.76 -19.81
N ASN A 139 -6.78 1.94 -18.49
CA ASN A 139 -8.01 2.11 -17.69
C ASN A 139 -9.04 0.98 -17.95
N THR A 140 -8.53 -0.26 -18.06
CA THR A 140 -9.35 -1.45 -18.23
C THR A 140 -9.17 -2.33 -16.99
N TRP A 141 -10.24 -2.93 -16.51
CA TRP A 141 -10.21 -3.75 -15.31
C TRP A 141 -9.38 -5.04 -15.48
N VAL A 142 -8.82 -5.48 -14.37
CA VAL A 142 -8.16 -6.76 -14.18
C VAL A 142 -8.99 -7.57 -13.19
N SER A 143 -9.42 -8.77 -13.57
CA SER A 143 -10.13 -9.70 -12.69
C SER A 143 -9.15 -10.44 -11.79
N LEU A 144 -9.47 -10.56 -10.51
CA LEU A 144 -8.70 -11.36 -9.57
C LEU A 144 -9.20 -12.81 -9.49
N GLY A 145 -10.30 -13.12 -10.19
CA GLY A 145 -10.94 -14.44 -10.16
C GLY A 145 -11.61 -14.73 -8.82
N GLY A 146 -11.91 -15.98 -8.54
CA GLY A 146 -12.59 -16.41 -7.32
C GLY A 146 -11.81 -16.09 -6.04
N TRP A 147 -12.25 -16.62 -4.91
CA TRP A 147 -11.70 -16.29 -3.61
C TRP A 147 -10.19 -16.47 -3.52
N GLY A 148 -9.54 -15.49 -2.94
CA GLY A 148 -8.12 -15.52 -2.63
C GLY A 148 -7.21 -15.05 -3.76
N GLY A 149 -7.72 -14.90 -4.99
CA GLY A 149 -6.95 -14.32 -6.09
C GLY A 149 -6.56 -12.88 -5.82
N TYR A 150 -5.32 -12.47 -6.17
CA TYR A 150 -4.79 -11.19 -5.75
C TYR A 150 -3.86 -10.53 -6.77
N ILE A 151 -3.65 -9.23 -6.56
CA ILE A 151 -2.68 -8.39 -7.26
C ILE A 151 -1.90 -7.56 -6.25
N VAL A 152 -0.61 -7.29 -6.55
CA VAL A 152 0.27 -6.41 -5.77
C VAL A 152 0.76 -5.28 -6.66
N VAL A 153 0.58 -4.05 -6.19
CA VAL A 153 1.07 -2.85 -6.87
C VAL A 153 1.95 -2.01 -5.97
N GLY A 154 2.82 -1.19 -6.57
CA GLY A 154 3.64 -0.20 -5.89
C GLY A 154 3.57 1.15 -6.57
N PHE A 155 4.21 2.14 -5.93
CA PHE A 155 4.28 3.53 -6.38
C PHE A 155 5.74 3.95 -6.54
N ASP A 156 5.98 5.02 -7.30
CA ASP A 156 7.30 5.63 -7.44
C ASP A 156 7.79 6.34 -6.16
N HIS A 157 6.92 6.43 -5.15
CA HIS A 157 7.14 7.03 -3.83
C HIS A 157 6.38 6.24 -2.75
N SER A 158 6.63 6.56 -1.47
CA SER A 158 5.85 6.04 -0.34
C SER A 158 4.60 6.89 -0.10
N ILE A 159 3.46 6.24 0.15
CA ILE A 159 2.21 6.91 0.53
C ILE A 159 2.21 7.14 2.04
N ASP A 160 2.16 8.38 2.47
CA ASP A 160 2.19 8.75 3.88
C ASP A 160 0.87 8.42 4.59
N ASN A 161 0.96 7.94 5.85
CA ASN A 161 -0.19 7.81 6.74
C ASN A 161 -0.54 9.19 7.33
N SER A 162 -1.12 10.04 6.51
CA SER A 162 -1.48 11.40 6.89
C SER A 162 -2.88 11.45 7.53
N SER A 163 -2.98 11.94 8.75
CA SER A 163 -4.26 12.20 9.41
C SER A 163 -5.04 13.37 8.78
N SER A 164 -4.34 14.23 8.01
CA SER A 164 -4.93 15.32 7.22
C SER A 164 -5.20 14.93 5.76
N GLY A 165 -5.16 13.64 5.43
CA GLY A 165 -5.43 13.11 4.12
C GLY A 165 -6.81 13.49 3.56
N TYR A 166 -7.08 13.07 2.33
CA TYR A 166 -8.29 13.42 1.58
C TYR A 166 -9.57 13.18 2.39
N LYS A 167 -10.49 14.17 2.39
CA LYS A 167 -11.83 14.12 3.02
C LYS A 167 -11.88 13.42 4.39
N GLY A 168 -10.98 13.77 5.30
CA GLY A 168 -11.01 13.25 6.67
C GLY A 168 -10.05 12.09 6.93
N GLY A 169 -8.90 12.08 6.26
CA GLY A 169 -7.78 11.21 6.58
C GLY A 169 -7.70 9.95 5.73
N TYR A 170 -8.33 9.92 4.56
CA TYR A 170 -8.08 8.88 3.56
C TYR A 170 -6.75 9.15 2.86
N ASN A 171 -5.94 8.11 2.67
CA ASN A 171 -4.59 8.25 2.14
C ASN A 171 -4.49 7.81 0.67
N PHE A 172 -5.24 6.77 0.30
CA PHE A 172 -5.28 6.27 -1.07
C PHE A 172 -6.66 5.77 -1.46
N SER A 173 -6.88 5.53 -2.75
CA SER A 173 -8.09 4.93 -3.28
C SER A 173 -7.79 3.81 -4.26
N ILE A 174 -8.75 2.90 -4.39
CA ILE A 174 -8.75 1.81 -5.38
C ILE A 174 -10.00 1.97 -6.25
N THR A 175 -9.81 1.88 -7.55
CA THR A 175 -10.91 1.94 -8.51
C THR A 175 -11.33 0.53 -8.90
N GLY A 176 -12.60 0.20 -8.72
CA GLY A 176 -13.26 -1.04 -9.12
C GLY A 176 -14.44 -0.80 -10.05
N ASN A 177 -15.25 -1.83 -10.33
CA ASN A 177 -16.44 -1.73 -11.18
C ASN A 177 -17.74 -1.94 -10.40
N ALA A 178 -17.71 -2.01 -9.06
CA ALA A 178 -18.89 -2.21 -8.25
C ALA A 178 -19.96 -1.14 -8.48
N PHE A 179 -21.21 -1.57 -8.43
CA PHE A 179 -22.38 -0.70 -8.40
C PHE A 179 -23.40 -1.30 -7.43
N LYS A 180 -24.48 -0.57 -7.16
CA LYS A 180 -25.50 -1.02 -6.21
C LYS A 180 -26.06 -2.39 -6.57
N GLY A 181 -25.89 -3.36 -5.66
CA GLY A 181 -26.30 -4.74 -5.86
C GLY A 181 -25.29 -5.61 -6.62
N SER A 182 -24.10 -5.09 -6.93
CA SER A 182 -22.97 -5.81 -7.51
C SER A 182 -21.69 -5.43 -6.80
N SER A 183 -21.55 -5.84 -5.53
CA SER A 183 -20.33 -5.69 -4.74
C SER A 183 -19.55 -6.98 -4.73
N GLU A 184 -18.28 -6.92 -5.12
CA GLU A 184 -17.36 -8.06 -5.20
C GLU A 184 -16.12 -7.79 -4.34
N PRO A 185 -16.26 -7.82 -2.99
CA PRO A 185 -15.34 -7.18 -2.06
C PRO A 185 -13.94 -7.75 -2.13
N GLY A 186 -12.97 -6.87 -2.34
CA GLY A 186 -11.54 -7.15 -2.22
C GLY A 186 -11.00 -6.73 -0.86
N ILE A 187 -10.40 -7.67 -0.12
CA ILE A 187 -9.64 -7.36 1.10
C ILE A 187 -8.36 -6.67 0.69
N VAL A 188 -8.00 -5.60 1.42
CA VAL A 188 -6.84 -4.78 1.12
C VAL A 188 -5.77 -4.97 2.19
N TYR A 189 -4.55 -5.17 1.73
CA TYR A 189 -3.35 -5.22 2.55
C TYR A 189 -2.39 -4.14 2.11
N VAL A 190 -1.59 -3.69 3.06
CA VAL A 190 -0.53 -2.71 2.83
C VAL A 190 0.80 -3.21 3.39
N MET A 191 1.90 -2.77 2.81
CA MET A 191 3.25 -3.09 3.25
C MET A 191 4.11 -1.84 3.24
N GLN A 192 4.94 -1.68 4.27
CA GLN A 192 6.02 -0.72 4.34
C GLN A 192 7.31 -1.44 3.94
N ASP A 193 8.08 -0.87 3.01
CA ASP A 193 9.43 -1.35 2.68
C ASP A 193 10.37 -0.99 3.84
N THR A 194 10.65 -1.97 4.69
CA THR A 194 11.47 -1.79 5.90
C THR A 194 12.94 -2.10 5.68
N ASN A 195 13.27 -2.77 4.58
CA ASN A 195 14.64 -3.15 4.22
C ASN A 195 15.24 -2.29 3.09
N GLY A 196 14.44 -1.44 2.43
CA GLY A 196 14.86 -0.49 1.40
C GLY A 196 15.21 -1.11 0.05
N ASN A 197 14.76 -2.35 -0.20
CA ASN A 197 15.09 -3.06 -1.43
C ASN A 197 14.08 -2.80 -2.57
N THR A 198 13.00 -2.06 -2.30
CA THR A 198 11.91 -1.74 -3.23
C THR A 198 11.14 -2.96 -3.77
N LEU A 199 11.12 -4.06 -3.00
CA LEU A 199 10.38 -5.28 -3.31
C LEU A 199 9.28 -5.54 -2.26
N PRO A 200 8.16 -6.18 -2.62
CA PRO A 200 7.08 -6.47 -1.70
C PRO A 200 7.34 -7.77 -0.89
N ASP A 201 8.47 -7.82 -0.18
CA ASP A 201 8.94 -9.00 0.56
C ASP A 201 9.00 -8.81 2.08
N ASP A 202 8.49 -7.68 2.59
CA ASP A 202 8.33 -7.39 4.00
C ASP A 202 6.97 -7.86 4.57
N GLU A 203 6.61 -7.44 5.79
CA GLU A 203 5.39 -7.85 6.46
C GLU A 203 4.15 -7.15 5.85
N TRP A 204 3.12 -7.95 5.52
CA TRP A 204 1.82 -7.48 5.08
C TRP A 204 0.87 -7.23 6.25
N TYR A 205 0.19 -6.10 6.22
CA TYR A 205 -0.81 -5.69 7.21
C TYR A 205 -2.19 -5.58 6.55
N GLU A 206 -3.18 -6.30 7.11
CA GLU A 206 -4.57 -6.17 6.65
C GLU A 206 -5.13 -4.80 7.04
N LEU A 207 -5.82 -4.14 6.14
CA LEU A 207 -6.65 -2.99 6.47
C LEU A 207 -8.01 -3.48 6.97
N LYS A 208 -8.36 -3.15 8.21
CA LYS A 208 -9.69 -3.47 8.77
C LYS A 208 -10.78 -2.91 7.88
N GLY A 209 -11.73 -3.78 7.52
CA GLY A 209 -13.02 -3.41 6.97
C GLY A 209 -14.15 -3.66 7.98
N SER A 210 -15.38 -3.40 7.58
CA SER A 210 -16.57 -3.52 8.42
C SER A 210 -16.85 -4.92 8.95
N GLU A 211 -16.29 -5.94 8.31
CA GLU A 211 -16.46 -7.34 8.70
C GLU A 211 -15.30 -7.90 9.54
N TYR A 212 -14.24 -7.10 9.73
CA TYR A 212 -13.08 -7.54 10.49
C TYR A 212 -13.45 -7.90 11.94
N GLY A 213 -13.05 -9.09 12.39
CA GLY A 213 -13.30 -9.59 13.74
C GLY A 213 -14.74 -10.02 14.03
N LYS A 214 -15.62 -10.04 13.01
CA LYS A 214 -16.95 -10.66 13.15
C LYS A 214 -16.82 -12.19 13.15
N GLU A 215 -17.71 -12.85 13.87
CA GLU A 215 -17.73 -14.32 14.01
C GLU A 215 -17.87 -15.03 12.64
N GLU A 216 -18.58 -14.40 11.71
CA GLU A 216 -18.82 -14.96 10.37
C GLU A 216 -17.66 -14.78 9.40
N THR A 217 -16.63 -13.99 9.78
CA THR A 217 -15.39 -13.82 8.99
C THR A 217 -14.36 -14.83 9.43
N VAL A 218 -13.96 -15.72 8.52
CA VAL A 218 -12.93 -16.73 8.80
C VAL A 218 -11.57 -16.13 8.49
N GLN A 219 -10.75 -15.81 9.51
CA GLN A 219 -9.46 -15.15 9.31
C GLN A 219 -8.41 -16.07 8.66
N ASP A 220 -8.31 -17.31 9.11
CA ASP A 220 -7.33 -18.28 8.61
C ASP A 220 -7.98 -19.23 7.58
N TYR A 221 -8.54 -18.68 6.53
CA TYR A 221 -9.15 -19.46 5.46
C TYR A 221 -8.12 -19.79 4.39
N ALA A 222 -8.27 -20.97 3.77
CA ALA A 222 -7.42 -21.41 2.67
C ALA A 222 -8.21 -22.23 1.68
N VAL A 223 -7.97 -22.02 0.38
CA VAL A 223 -8.58 -22.79 -0.70
C VAL A 223 -7.50 -23.33 -1.64
N THR A 224 -7.54 -24.63 -1.88
CA THR A 224 -6.73 -25.31 -2.90
C THR A 224 -7.57 -25.52 -4.15
N TYR A 225 -7.13 -24.94 -5.26
CA TYR A 225 -7.71 -25.12 -6.59
C TYR A 225 -6.96 -26.19 -7.36
N TYR A 226 -7.68 -27.02 -8.11
CA TYR A 226 -7.12 -28.14 -8.87
C TYR A 226 -7.28 -27.91 -10.37
N ARG A 227 -6.20 -28.10 -11.12
CA ARG A 227 -6.20 -27.99 -12.59
C ARG A 227 -7.17 -29.01 -13.21
N PRO A 228 -8.09 -28.57 -14.09
CA PRO A 228 -8.93 -29.49 -14.83
C PRO A 228 -8.11 -30.41 -15.74
N THR A 229 -8.56 -31.66 -15.89
CA THR A 229 -7.88 -32.66 -16.72
C THR A 229 -8.28 -32.59 -18.20
N TYR A 230 -9.31 -31.82 -18.53
CA TYR A 230 -9.78 -31.61 -19.90
C TYR A 230 -10.31 -30.18 -20.10
N SER A 231 -10.32 -29.72 -21.35
CA SER A 231 -10.80 -28.40 -21.73
C SER A 231 -12.31 -28.26 -21.49
N GLY A 232 -12.74 -27.11 -20.98
CA GLY A 232 -14.15 -26.82 -20.70
C GLY A 232 -14.69 -27.54 -19.46
N ALA A 233 -13.83 -27.95 -18.55
CA ALA A 233 -14.25 -28.53 -17.28
C ALA A 233 -14.29 -27.49 -16.16
N ASP A 234 -15.14 -27.74 -15.17
CA ASP A 234 -15.17 -27.01 -13.92
C ASP A 234 -13.82 -27.08 -13.20
N VAL A 235 -13.41 -26.01 -12.52
CA VAL A 235 -12.23 -26.04 -11.66
C VAL A 235 -12.65 -26.44 -10.25
N GLN A 236 -12.26 -27.65 -9.83
CA GLN A 236 -12.55 -28.14 -8.49
C GLN A 236 -11.70 -27.43 -7.45
N TRP A 237 -12.26 -27.24 -6.26
CA TRP A 237 -11.53 -26.70 -5.11
C TRP A 237 -11.90 -27.41 -3.81
N LYS A 238 -11.00 -27.32 -2.83
CA LYS A 238 -11.23 -27.75 -1.45
C LYS A 238 -10.65 -26.67 -0.51
N ASP A 239 -11.40 -26.35 0.54
CA ASP A 239 -10.92 -25.46 1.59
C ASP A 239 -10.32 -26.20 2.80
N ASN A 240 -9.72 -25.42 3.72
CA ASN A 240 -9.18 -25.96 4.98
C ASN A 240 -10.24 -26.30 6.02
N GLN A 241 -11.51 -25.99 5.77
CA GLN A 241 -12.67 -26.38 6.60
C GLN A 241 -13.24 -27.73 6.18
N GLY A 242 -12.69 -28.32 5.11
CA GLY A 242 -13.14 -29.62 4.56
C GLY A 242 -14.24 -29.50 3.54
N VAL A 243 -14.71 -28.30 3.21
CA VAL A 243 -15.71 -28.09 2.15
C VAL A 243 -15.05 -28.26 0.78
N LYS A 244 -15.81 -28.85 -0.14
CA LYS A 244 -15.43 -29.00 -1.55
C LYS A 244 -16.43 -28.26 -2.41
N GLY A 245 -15.93 -27.63 -3.46
CA GLY A 245 -16.76 -26.95 -4.43
C GLY A 245 -16.07 -26.85 -5.79
N LYS A 246 -16.61 -25.99 -6.62
CA LYS A 246 -16.11 -25.79 -7.98
C LYS A 246 -16.39 -24.37 -8.47
N ILE A 247 -15.52 -23.87 -9.33
CA ILE A 247 -15.81 -22.78 -10.25
C ILE A 247 -16.48 -23.41 -11.45
N ASP A 248 -17.73 -23.03 -11.71
CA ASP A 248 -18.54 -23.61 -12.79
C ASP A 248 -18.05 -23.12 -14.16
N TYR A 249 -17.91 -24.03 -15.12
CA TYR A 249 -17.60 -23.67 -16.50
C TYR A 249 -18.84 -23.16 -17.21
N LEU A 250 -18.86 -21.90 -17.59
CA LEU A 250 -20.00 -21.18 -18.17
C LEU A 250 -19.86 -21.06 -19.70
N LYS A 251 -19.84 -22.19 -20.40
CA LYS A 251 -19.60 -22.28 -21.85
C LYS A 251 -20.41 -21.29 -22.69
N GLN A 252 -21.63 -20.98 -22.27
CA GLN A 252 -22.52 -20.10 -23.03
C GLN A 252 -22.02 -18.63 -23.04
N TYR A 253 -21.27 -18.24 -22.01
CA TYR A 253 -20.85 -16.86 -21.77
C TYR A 253 -19.33 -16.68 -21.91
N HIS A 254 -18.57 -17.69 -21.48
CA HIS A 254 -17.09 -17.66 -21.36
C HIS A 254 -16.52 -19.00 -21.85
N ASP A 255 -16.31 -19.14 -23.15
CA ASP A 255 -15.94 -20.41 -23.83
C ASP A 255 -14.42 -20.55 -24.05
N GLN A 256 -13.57 -20.03 -23.12
CA GLN A 256 -12.13 -20.31 -23.16
C GLN A 256 -11.81 -21.72 -22.65
N PRO A 257 -10.68 -22.30 -23.05
CA PRO A 257 -10.36 -23.70 -22.74
C PRO A 257 -10.31 -24.05 -21.26
N SER A 258 -9.94 -23.11 -20.39
CA SER A 258 -9.84 -23.31 -18.96
C SER A 258 -9.95 -22.00 -18.19
N TYR A 259 -10.55 -22.06 -17.01
CA TYR A 259 -10.57 -20.94 -16.04
C TYR A 259 -9.40 -21.01 -15.06
N TYR A 260 -8.62 -22.07 -15.08
CA TYR A 260 -7.39 -22.18 -14.29
C TYR A 260 -6.28 -21.38 -14.96
N PRO A 261 -5.58 -20.47 -14.22
CA PRO A 261 -4.58 -19.58 -14.82
C PRO A 261 -3.52 -20.38 -15.60
N ALA A 262 -3.28 -19.99 -16.86
CA ALA A 262 -2.41 -20.75 -17.77
C ALA A 262 -0.94 -20.77 -17.34
N TRP A 263 -0.50 -19.74 -16.63
CA TRP A 263 0.87 -19.57 -16.13
C TRP A 263 1.17 -20.25 -14.79
N ILE A 264 0.16 -20.76 -14.10
CA ILE A 264 0.39 -21.60 -12.92
C ILE A 264 0.84 -22.98 -13.38
N GLY A 265 2.11 -23.31 -13.19
CA GLY A 265 2.74 -24.54 -13.73
C GLY A 265 2.38 -25.84 -12.98
N THR A 266 1.69 -25.76 -11.82
CA THR A 266 1.35 -26.88 -10.96
C THR A 266 -0.08 -27.39 -11.20
N ASP A 267 -0.36 -28.66 -10.84
CA ASP A 267 -1.70 -29.25 -10.95
C ASP A 267 -2.66 -28.73 -9.87
N SER A 268 -2.13 -28.05 -8.86
CA SER A 268 -2.92 -27.36 -7.85
C SER A 268 -2.11 -26.24 -7.21
N TYR A 269 -2.80 -25.25 -6.66
CA TYR A 269 -2.21 -24.21 -5.82
C TYR A 269 -3.20 -23.78 -4.73
N THR A 270 -2.65 -23.28 -3.62
CA THR A 270 -3.45 -22.89 -2.47
C THR A 270 -3.30 -21.37 -2.24
N LEU A 271 -4.44 -20.71 -2.05
CA LEU A 271 -4.52 -19.31 -1.67
C LEU A 271 -4.95 -19.20 -0.21
N TYR A 272 -4.48 -18.15 0.48
CA TYR A 272 -4.65 -17.94 1.91
C TYR A 272 -5.14 -16.52 2.18
N GLY A 273 -5.92 -16.34 3.24
CA GLY A 273 -6.36 -15.03 3.71
C GLY A 273 -7.71 -15.11 4.43
N PRO A 274 -8.31 -13.98 4.83
CA PRO A 274 -9.64 -13.95 5.39
C PRO A 274 -10.70 -14.26 4.33
N CYS A 275 -11.79 -14.89 4.76
CA CYS A 275 -12.99 -15.10 3.96
C CYS A 275 -14.18 -14.43 4.62
N LEU A 276 -14.75 -13.46 3.94
CA LEU A 276 -15.94 -12.74 4.38
C LEU A 276 -17.19 -13.62 4.18
N LYS A 277 -18.20 -13.43 5.02
CA LYS A 277 -19.51 -14.00 4.77
C LYS A 277 -20.10 -13.44 3.49
N SER A 278 -20.43 -14.30 2.55
CA SER A 278 -21.08 -13.88 1.30
C SER A 278 -22.43 -13.19 1.54
N ARG A 279 -22.66 -12.12 0.80
CA ARG A 279 -23.94 -11.40 0.70
C ARG A 279 -24.60 -11.61 -0.68
N THR A 280 -24.17 -12.65 -1.40
CA THR A 280 -24.71 -13.04 -2.70
C THR A 280 -25.99 -13.85 -2.51
N TYR A 281 -27.05 -13.46 -3.21
CA TYR A 281 -28.34 -14.16 -3.18
C TYR A 281 -29.11 -14.02 -4.48
N ASP A 282 -29.97 -14.99 -4.75
CA ASP A 282 -30.93 -14.92 -5.87
C ASP A 282 -32.18 -14.15 -5.42
N GLN A 283 -32.32 -12.92 -5.85
CA GLN A 283 -33.47 -12.07 -5.55
C GLN A 283 -34.76 -12.53 -6.24
N SER A 284 -34.62 -13.20 -7.38
CA SER A 284 -35.77 -13.71 -8.14
C SER A 284 -36.33 -15.02 -7.59
N GLY A 285 -35.53 -15.77 -6.84
CA GLY A 285 -35.86 -17.12 -6.35
C GLY A 285 -35.90 -18.20 -7.42
N ASN A 286 -35.57 -17.87 -8.67
CA ASN A 286 -35.56 -18.81 -9.81
C ASN A 286 -34.25 -18.78 -10.62
N GLY A 287 -33.20 -18.10 -10.10
CA GLY A 287 -31.88 -18.00 -10.72
C GLY A 287 -31.74 -16.95 -11.80
N SER A 288 -32.78 -16.14 -12.06
CA SER A 288 -32.75 -15.15 -13.14
C SER A 288 -32.18 -13.79 -12.74
N TYR A 289 -32.17 -13.46 -11.43
CA TYR A 289 -31.65 -12.19 -10.95
C TYR A 289 -30.88 -12.34 -9.65
N TRP A 290 -29.57 -12.15 -9.73
CA TRP A 290 -28.64 -12.27 -8.62
C TRP A 290 -28.20 -10.91 -8.11
N VAL A 291 -27.99 -10.80 -6.82
CA VAL A 291 -27.51 -9.61 -6.14
C VAL A 291 -26.28 -9.98 -5.30
N ASN A 292 -25.23 -9.18 -5.45
CA ASN A 292 -24.07 -9.18 -4.55
C ASN A 292 -24.22 -7.94 -3.63
N GLY A 293 -24.68 -8.15 -2.39
CA GLY A 293 -24.95 -7.09 -1.43
C GLY A 293 -23.68 -6.39 -0.97
N GLU A 294 -23.79 -5.10 -0.72
CA GLU A 294 -22.71 -4.23 -0.27
C GLU A 294 -22.25 -4.51 1.16
N TYR A 295 -20.97 -4.24 1.43
CA TYR A 295 -20.35 -4.19 2.77
C TYR A 295 -20.17 -2.72 3.17
N ASP A 296 -20.22 -2.43 4.47
CA ASP A 296 -20.33 -1.04 4.92
C ASP A 296 -19.12 -0.19 4.52
N TRP A 297 -17.90 -0.70 4.70
CA TRP A 297 -16.65 0.00 4.35
C TRP A 297 -15.42 -0.92 4.41
N GLY A 298 -14.30 -0.47 3.81
CA GLY A 298 -12.98 -1.07 3.95
C GLY A 298 -12.64 -2.16 2.93
N TYR A 299 -13.38 -2.26 1.83
CA TYR A 299 -13.17 -3.28 0.79
C TYR A 299 -13.09 -2.62 -0.59
N ALA A 300 -12.12 -3.03 -1.40
CA ALA A 300 -12.08 -2.67 -2.81
C ALA A 300 -13.27 -3.27 -3.54
N ASP A 301 -13.64 -2.69 -4.68
CA ASP A 301 -14.73 -3.18 -5.53
C ASP A 301 -16.06 -3.43 -4.79
N ASN A 302 -16.40 -2.50 -3.91
CA ASN A 302 -17.55 -2.59 -3.02
C ASN A 302 -18.35 -1.29 -3.01
N PHE A 303 -19.67 -1.38 -3.10
CA PHE A 303 -20.57 -0.22 -3.08
C PHE A 303 -20.85 0.28 -1.64
N GLY A 304 -19.78 0.45 -0.84
CA GLY A 304 -19.83 0.85 0.56
C GLY A 304 -19.87 2.37 0.78
N ASN A 305 -19.87 2.77 2.09
CA ASN A 305 -19.95 4.16 2.49
C ASN A 305 -18.66 4.95 2.24
N ASP A 306 -17.53 4.25 2.10
CA ASP A 306 -16.19 4.80 1.85
C ASP A 306 -15.89 5.09 0.36
N ARG A 307 -16.86 4.93 -0.52
CA ARG A 307 -16.81 5.44 -1.91
C ARG A 307 -16.89 6.97 -1.98
N LEU A 308 -17.32 7.65 -0.91
CA LEU A 308 -17.41 9.10 -0.75
C LEU A 308 -18.18 9.83 -1.87
N SER A 309 -18.95 9.13 -2.67
CA SER A 309 -19.81 9.68 -3.72
C SER A 309 -21.25 9.71 -3.23
N GLU A 310 -21.94 10.83 -3.46
CA GLU A 310 -23.39 10.94 -3.28
C GLU A 310 -24.16 10.41 -4.48
N ASP A 311 -23.46 10.14 -5.59
CA ASP A 311 -24.07 9.65 -6.82
C ASP A 311 -24.22 8.13 -6.79
N ASP A 312 -25.41 7.66 -6.45
CA ASP A 312 -25.78 6.24 -6.47
C ASP A 312 -25.83 5.66 -7.91
N ASN A 313 -25.75 6.55 -8.93
CA ASN A 313 -25.70 6.19 -10.33
C ASN A 313 -24.30 6.32 -10.92
N ALA A 314 -23.23 6.29 -10.09
CA ALA A 314 -21.89 6.19 -10.62
C ALA A 314 -21.88 5.09 -11.70
N ALA A 315 -21.60 5.51 -12.94
CA ALA A 315 -21.71 4.64 -14.10
C ALA A 315 -20.92 3.36 -13.84
N ALA A 316 -21.53 2.21 -14.11
CA ALA A 316 -20.85 0.91 -14.04
C ALA A 316 -19.51 1.05 -14.74
N GLY A 317 -18.40 0.86 -14.03
CA GLY A 317 -17.09 0.79 -14.65
C GLY A 317 -15.96 1.65 -14.10
N ALA A 318 -16.16 2.52 -13.11
CA ALA A 318 -15.02 3.28 -12.53
C ALA A 318 -15.37 3.88 -11.17
N MET A 319 -15.64 3.07 -10.16
CA MET A 319 -15.94 3.57 -8.83
C MET A 319 -14.73 3.50 -7.91
N LYS A 320 -14.41 4.60 -7.25
CA LYS A 320 -13.36 4.68 -6.23
C LYS A 320 -13.89 4.34 -4.85
N VAL A 321 -13.14 3.51 -4.15
CA VAL A 321 -13.25 3.28 -2.71
C VAL A 321 -11.98 3.82 -2.05
N TYR A 322 -12.12 4.49 -0.90
CA TYR A 322 -11.04 5.20 -0.22
C TYR A 322 -10.61 4.49 1.06
N PHE A 323 -9.30 4.51 1.32
CA PHE A 323 -8.67 3.74 2.40
C PHE A 323 -7.81 4.62 3.31
N LYS A 324 -7.78 4.23 4.61
CA LYS A 324 -6.92 4.83 5.63
C LYS A 324 -5.84 3.84 6.02
N ILE A 325 -4.57 4.22 5.90
CA ILE A 325 -3.44 3.40 6.35
C ILE A 325 -3.53 3.13 7.86
N SER A 326 -4.10 4.06 8.63
CA SER A 326 -4.32 3.91 10.07
C SER A 326 -5.23 2.73 10.46
N ASN A 327 -5.95 2.12 9.50
CA ASN A 327 -6.74 0.91 9.71
C ASN A 327 -5.88 -0.38 9.64
N ALA A 328 -4.58 -0.26 9.36
CA ALA A 328 -3.68 -1.41 9.28
C ALA A 328 -3.52 -2.10 10.64
N VAL A 329 -3.58 -3.43 10.62
CA VAL A 329 -3.42 -4.27 11.81
C VAL A 329 -2.39 -5.35 11.58
N ASP A 330 -1.70 -5.70 12.68
CA ASP A 330 -0.81 -6.84 12.71
C ASP A 330 -1.58 -8.19 12.78
N LYS A 331 -0.87 -9.30 12.73
CA LYS A 331 -1.44 -10.65 12.84
C LYS A 331 -2.20 -10.94 14.14
N ASN A 332 -2.06 -10.09 15.16
CA ASN A 332 -2.79 -10.18 16.43
C ASN A 332 -3.98 -9.20 16.48
N GLY A 333 -4.27 -8.50 15.38
CA GLY A 333 -5.33 -7.51 15.27
C GLY A 333 -5.04 -6.19 15.98
N GLN A 334 -3.78 -5.95 16.38
CA GLN A 334 -3.36 -4.69 16.99
C GLN A 334 -3.02 -3.66 15.89
N PRO A 335 -3.21 -2.35 16.14
CA PRO A 335 -2.81 -1.32 15.20
C PRO A 335 -1.33 -1.44 14.82
N ALA A 336 -1.02 -1.51 13.53
CA ALA A 336 0.35 -1.61 13.02
C ALA A 336 1.12 -0.29 13.14
N ASN A 337 0.43 0.85 13.27
CA ASN A 337 0.99 2.19 13.41
C ASN A 337 2.02 2.57 12.32
N LEU A 338 1.79 2.10 11.09
CA LEU A 338 2.64 2.40 9.94
C LEU A 338 2.72 3.91 9.69
N LYS A 339 3.90 4.41 9.35
CA LYS A 339 4.12 5.82 9.00
C LYS A 339 3.84 6.11 7.53
N TYR A 340 4.11 5.13 6.69
CA TYR A 340 3.90 5.15 5.25
C TYR A 340 3.70 3.72 4.75
N ILE A 341 3.35 3.59 3.49
CA ILE A 341 3.30 2.31 2.78
C ILE A 341 3.93 2.45 1.40
N ASP A 342 4.48 1.37 0.88
CA ASP A 342 5.10 1.31 -0.45
C ASP A 342 4.34 0.40 -1.41
N PHE A 343 3.59 -0.58 -0.86
CA PHE A 343 2.88 -1.57 -1.64
C PHE A 343 1.45 -1.76 -1.14
N ILE A 344 0.57 -2.06 -2.08
CA ILE A 344 -0.84 -2.40 -1.82
C ILE A 344 -1.13 -3.75 -2.49
N ARG A 345 -1.76 -4.66 -1.74
CA ARG A 345 -2.30 -5.91 -2.25
C ARG A 345 -3.82 -5.89 -2.12
N VAL A 346 -4.51 -6.29 -3.19
CA VAL A 346 -5.96 -6.54 -3.18
C VAL A 346 -6.21 -8.01 -3.43
N GLN A 347 -7.11 -8.61 -2.65
CA GLN A 347 -7.43 -10.02 -2.72
C GLN A 347 -8.94 -10.22 -2.69
N THR A 348 -9.52 -11.03 -3.60
CA THR A 348 -10.95 -11.38 -3.57
C THR A 348 -11.35 -11.97 -2.22
N GLY A 349 -12.30 -11.33 -1.55
CA GLY A 349 -12.62 -11.57 -0.13
C GLY A 349 -13.73 -12.57 0.13
N VAL A 350 -14.52 -12.99 -0.87
CA VAL A 350 -15.66 -13.93 -0.70
C VAL A 350 -15.51 -15.17 -1.56
N ASN A 351 -15.87 -16.34 -1.01
CA ASN A 351 -15.96 -17.60 -1.75
C ASN A 351 -17.43 -17.86 -2.08
N ALA A 352 -17.90 -17.26 -3.17
CA ALA A 352 -19.31 -17.31 -3.57
C ALA A 352 -19.46 -17.35 -5.09
N LYS A 353 -20.65 -17.72 -5.53
CA LYS A 353 -21.07 -17.64 -6.94
C LYS A 353 -22.49 -17.13 -7.07
N ALA A 354 -22.73 -16.41 -8.14
CA ALA A 354 -24.00 -15.78 -8.47
C ALA A 354 -24.67 -16.46 -9.68
N GLY A 355 -24.86 -17.77 -9.59
CA GLY A 355 -25.50 -18.58 -10.62
C GLY A 355 -24.84 -18.46 -11.99
N TRP A 356 -25.58 -17.94 -12.98
CA TRP A 356 -25.08 -17.77 -14.35
C TRP A 356 -24.09 -16.60 -14.51
N LEU A 357 -24.01 -15.70 -13.52
CA LEU A 357 -22.99 -14.64 -13.49
C LEU A 357 -21.61 -15.19 -13.12
N GLY A 358 -21.54 -16.42 -12.58
CA GLY A 358 -20.28 -17.07 -12.23
C GLY A 358 -19.81 -16.83 -10.80
N GLU A 359 -18.52 -16.98 -10.59
CA GLU A 359 -17.89 -16.70 -9.29
C GLU A 359 -17.91 -15.19 -8.97
N ASN A 360 -17.87 -14.87 -7.68
CA ASN A 360 -17.66 -13.52 -7.21
C ASN A 360 -16.17 -13.20 -7.35
N SER A 361 -15.85 -12.21 -8.16
CA SER A 361 -14.48 -11.84 -8.55
C SER A 361 -14.27 -10.35 -8.35
N THR A 362 -13.26 -9.98 -7.61
CA THR A 362 -12.88 -8.57 -7.45
C THR A 362 -12.20 -8.07 -8.71
N GLU A 363 -12.63 -6.92 -9.23
CA GLU A 363 -12.01 -6.22 -10.37
C GLU A 363 -11.33 -4.94 -9.92
N VAL A 364 -10.12 -4.70 -10.46
CA VAL A 364 -9.35 -3.49 -10.20
C VAL A 364 -8.95 -2.78 -11.50
N PHE A 365 -9.09 -1.44 -11.52
CA PHE A 365 -8.69 -0.57 -12.64
C PHE A 365 -7.42 0.21 -12.32
N GLY A 366 -7.17 0.50 -11.06
CA GLY A 366 -6.02 1.29 -10.66
C GLY A 366 -6.07 1.73 -9.20
N PHE A 367 -4.97 2.35 -8.79
CA PHE A 367 -4.70 2.79 -7.42
C PHE A 367 -4.21 4.24 -7.46
N THR A 368 -4.58 5.05 -6.47
CA THR A 368 -4.24 6.46 -6.44
C THR A 368 -3.81 6.88 -5.04
N ASP A 369 -2.66 7.55 -4.91
CA ASP A 369 -2.30 8.29 -3.70
C ASP A 369 -3.14 9.58 -3.62
N GLU A 370 -4.06 9.63 -2.68
CA GLU A 370 -4.95 10.76 -2.49
C GLU A 370 -4.30 11.90 -1.69
N ASN A 371 -3.13 11.68 -1.06
CA ASN A 371 -2.41 12.76 -0.38
C ASN A 371 -1.84 13.77 -1.37
N ILE A 372 -1.38 13.32 -2.56
CA ILE A 372 -0.83 14.18 -3.60
C ILE A 372 -1.82 14.48 -4.74
N ASN A 373 -2.94 13.77 -4.81
CA ASN A 373 -3.98 13.97 -5.81
C ASN A 373 -4.92 15.16 -5.49
N GLN A 374 -4.68 15.89 -4.40
CA GLN A 374 -5.56 16.96 -3.93
C GLN A 374 -5.62 18.14 -4.92
N GLY A 375 -6.58 18.11 -5.82
CA GLY A 375 -6.99 19.28 -6.59
C GLY A 375 -6.24 19.55 -7.89
N LYS A 376 -5.75 18.52 -8.57
CA LYS A 376 -5.33 18.65 -9.98
C LYS A 376 -6.46 18.28 -10.93
#